data_94ddcfb565f9610e319dad02ea2988db
#
_entry.id   94ddcfb565f9610e319dad02ea2988db
#
_cell.length_a   1.000
_cell.length_b   1.000
_cell.length_c   1.000
_cell.angle_alpha   90.00
_cell.angle_beta   90.00
_cell.angle_gamma   90.00
#
_symmetry.space_group_name_H-M   'P 1'
#
loop_
_entity.id
_entity.type
_entity.pdbx_description
1 polymer ?
#
loop_
_entity_poly.entity_id
_entity_poly.type
_entity_poly.pdbx_seq_one_letter_code
_entity_poly.pdbx_strand_id
1 'polypeptide(L)'
;MTAMNYESVKAVESQAAAGVTFRVARMSFGRRVELMRRVRELARQIEFLEAGQGTGDKMDAALLRAEMDRLFLKWGLLAVSGLELDGAEATPESLAEAGPEELFREALAAVRAEIGLNPEERKNC
;
A
#
# COMPACT_ATOMS: atom_id res chain seq x y z
N MET A 1 6.85 -31.52 -21.32
CA MET A 1 7.11 -30.10 -21.03
C MET A 1 6.31 -29.65 -19.84
N THR A 2 6.97 -29.01 -18.88
CA THR A 2 6.32 -28.56 -17.66
C THR A 2 5.90 -27.10 -17.82
N ALA A 3 4.65 -26.78 -17.52
CA ALA A 3 4.17 -25.42 -17.56
C ALA A 3 4.80 -24.63 -16.41
N MET A 4 5.07 -23.35 -16.66
CA MET A 4 5.52 -22.45 -15.61
C MET A 4 4.36 -22.20 -14.64
N ASN A 5 4.63 -22.37 -13.36
CA ASN A 5 3.65 -22.06 -12.32
C ASN A 5 3.95 -20.66 -11.78
N TYR A 6 2.97 -19.76 -11.89
CA TYR A 6 3.08 -18.40 -11.41
C TYR A 6 1.90 -18.07 -10.51
N GLU A 7 2.21 -17.59 -9.32
CA GLU A 7 1.19 -17.14 -8.39
C GLU A 7 1.11 -15.62 -8.40
N SER A 8 -0.10 -15.10 -8.55
CA SER A 8 -0.32 -13.66 -8.61
C SER A 8 -0.37 -12.99 -7.24
N VAL A 9 -0.21 -13.77 -6.18
CA VAL A 9 -0.26 -13.30 -4.80
C VAL A 9 0.99 -13.77 -4.06
N LYS A 10 1.56 -12.87 -3.28
CA LYS A 10 2.73 -13.18 -2.46
C LYS A 10 2.36 -13.10 -0.98
N ALA A 11 2.76 -14.11 -0.20
CA ALA A 11 2.57 -14.08 1.24
C ALA A 11 3.81 -13.46 1.89
N VAL A 12 3.60 -12.50 2.78
CA VAL A 12 4.67 -11.81 3.50
C VAL A 12 4.39 -11.96 5.00
N GLU A 13 5.31 -12.58 5.72
CA GLU A 13 5.16 -12.73 7.16
C GLU A 13 5.56 -11.44 7.87
N SER A 14 4.75 -11.04 8.87
CA SER A 14 5.06 -9.86 9.65
C SER A 14 6.29 -10.08 10.51
N GLN A 15 7.18 -9.08 10.55
CA GLN A 15 8.29 -9.05 11.49
C GLN A 15 7.86 -8.42 12.81
N ALA A 16 6.87 -7.54 12.76
CA ALA A 16 6.40 -6.81 13.94
C ALA A 16 5.49 -7.67 14.83
N ALA A 17 4.76 -8.62 14.25
CA ALA A 17 3.82 -9.44 14.98
C ALA A 17 3.90 -10.89 14.48
N ALA A 18 4.44 -11.77 15.33
CA ALA A 18 4.56 -13.19 14.99
C ALA A 18 3.19 -13.80 14.70
N GLY A 19 3.13 -14.61 13.64
CA GLY A 19 1.89 -15.28 13.24
C GLY A 19 0.99 -14.48 12.33
N VAL A 20 1.28 -13.20 12.10
CA VAL A 20 0.53 -12.37 11.16
C VAL A 20 1.13 -12.49 9.77
N THR A 21 0.30 -12.73 8.77
CA THR A 21 0.74 -12.85 7.38
C THR A 21 -0.09 -11.92 6.51
N PHE A 22 0.59 -11.20 5.63
CA PHE A 22 -0.04 -10.32 4.65
C PHE A 22 -0.02 -11.00 3.29
N ARG A 23 -1.15 -10.99 2.59
CA ARG A 23 -1.23 -11.47 1.21
C ARG A 23 -1.27 -10.28 0.29
N VAL A 24 -0.25 -10.14 -0.53
CA VAL A 24 0.01 -8.96 -1.35
C VAL A 24 -0.08 -9.33 -2.82
N ALA A 25 -0.77 -8.50 -3.61
CA ALA A 25 -0.86 -8.71 -5.04
C ALA A 25 0.48 -8.46 -5.71
N ARG A 26 0.91 -9.40 -6.57
CA ARG A 26 2.08 -9.15 -7.40
C ARG A 26 1.70 -8.22 -8.54
N MET A 27 2.64 -7.41 -8.96
CA MET A 27 2.39 -6.47 -10.05
C MET A 27 2.21 -7.22 -11.37
N SER A 28 1.18 -6.82 -12.13
CA SER A 28 0.95 -7.28 -13.49
C SER A 28 0.68 -6.05 -14.36
N PHE A 29 0.66 -6.25 -15.67
CA PHE A 29 0.37 -5.14 -16.58
C PHE A 29 -0.99 -4.51 -16.27
N GLY A 30 -2.03 -5.33 -16.14
CA GLY A 30 -3.38 -4.82 -15.87
C GLY A 30 -3.50 -4.11 -14.54
N ARG A 31 -2.87 -4.66 -13.50
CA ARG A 31 -2.89 -4.03 -12.18
C ARG A 31 -2.13 -2.70 -12.18
N ARG A 32 -1.05 -2.61 -12.94
CA ARG A 32 -0.29 -1.37 -13.05
C ARG A 32 -1.14 -0.28 -13.71
N VAL A 33 -1.84 -0.61 -14.78
CA VAL A 33 -2.73 0.34 -15.45
C VAL A 33 -3.82 0.83 -14.51
N GLU A 34 -4.44 -0.10 -13.78
CA GLU A 34 -5.47 0.24 -12.81
C GLU A 34 -4.94 1.15 -11.71
N LEU A 35 -3.76 0.83 -11.18
CA LEU A 35 -3.13 1.64 -10.14
C LEU A 35 -2.86 3.05 -10.65
N MET A 36 -2.29 3.17 -11.85
CA MET A 36 -2.00 4.47 -12.43
C MET A 36 -3.25 5.33 -12.55
N ARG A 37 -4.36 4.73 -12.94
CA ARG A 37 -5.63 5.45 -13.01
C ARG A 37 -6.07 5.97 -11.64
N ARG A 38 -5.93 5.13 -10.61
CA ARG A 38 -6.37 5.50 -9.27
C ARG A 38 -5.51 6.58 -8.63
N VAL A 39 -4.18 6.53 -8.85
CA VAL A 39 -3.28 7.48 -8.21
C VAL A 39 -3.17 8.81 -8.94
N ARG A 40 -3.50 8.82 -10.23
CA ARG A 40 -3.29 9.99 -11.10
C ARG A 40 -3.86 11.28 -10.52
N GLU A 41 -5.11 11.25 -10.10
CA GLU A 41 -5.78 12.45 -9.61
C GLU A 41 -5.20 12.93 -8.29
N LEU A 42 -4.93 12.00 -7.38
CA LEU A 42 -4.31 12.35 -6.10
C LEU A 42 -2.91 12.92 -6.31
N ALA A 43 -2.15 12.35 -7.22
CA ALA A 43 -0.80 12.82 -7.50
C ALA A 43 -0.82 14.26 -8.02
N ARG A 44 -1.77 14.59 -8.90
CA ARG A 44 -1.90 15.94 -9.44
C ARG A 44 -2.29 16.94 -8.35
N GLN A 45 -3.20 16.56 -7.47
CA GLN A 45 -3.62 17.42 -6.36
C GLN A 45 -2.45 17.66 -5.39
N ILE A 46 -1.67 16.63 -5.11
CA ILE A 46 -0.50 16.77 -4.23
C ILE A 46 0.50 17.74 -4.85
N GLU A 47 0.82 17.60 -6.12
CA GLU A 47 1.75 18.50 -6.80
C GLU A 47 1.28 19.95 -6.76
N PHE A 48 0.00 20.17 -6.99
CA PHE A 48 -0.57 21.51 -6.95
C PHE A 48 -0.44 22.13 -5.57
N LEU A 49 -0.76 21.36 -4.52
CA LEU A 49 -0.70 21.87 -3.16
C LEU A 49 0.73 22.05 -2.67
N GLU A 50 1.65 21.20 -3.10
CA GLU A 50 3.05 21.32 -2.72
C GLU A 50 3.71 22.55 -3.35
N ALA A 51 3.23 23.01 -4.49
CA ALA A 51 3.70 24.22 -5.13
C ALA A 51 3.23 25.48 -4.39
N GLY A 52 2.18 25.37 -3.57
CA GLY A 52 1.67 26.47 -2.75
C GLY A 52 2.64 26.77 -1.61
N GLN A 53 2.59 28.00 -1.12
CA GLN A 53 3.50 28.44 -0.04
C GLN A 53 2.81 28.57 1.31
N GLY A 54 1.49 28.36 1.37
CA GLY A 54 0.74 28.46 2.61
C GLY A 54 0.86 27.21 3.46
N THR A 55 0.77 27.38 4.78
CA THR A 55 0.77 26.26 5.72
C THR A 55 -0.42 25.33 5.47
N GLY A 56 -1.58 25.91 5.15
CA GLY A 56 -2.78 25.12 4.85
C GLY A 56 -2.57 24.22 3.65
N ASP A 57 -1.92 24.70 2.58
CA ASP A 57 -1.65 23.90 1.40
C ASP A 57 -0.75 22.71 1.69
N LYS A 58 0.23 22.93 2.56
CA LYS A 58 1.16 21.87 2.95
C LYS A 58 0.46 20.81 3.80
N MET A 59 -0.44 21.22 4.68
CA MET A 59 -1.22 20.30 5.48
C MET A 59 -2.17 19.47 4.61
N ASP A 60 -2.82 20.12 3.64
CA ASP A 60 -3.70 19.42 2.70
C ASP A 60 -2.91 18.42 1.86
N ALA A 61 -1.70 18.79 1.44
CA ALA A 61 -0.84 17.85 0.70
C ALA A 61 -0.48 16.64 1.55
N ALA A 62 -0.22 16.85 2.85
CA ALA A 62 0.08 15.74 3.75
C ALA A 62 -1.12 14.81 3.92
N LEU A 63 -2.33 15.37 4.01
CA LEU A 63 -3.55 14.56 4.06
C LEU A 63 -3.73 13.74 2.79
N LEU A 64 -3.47 14.33 1.63
CA LEU A 64 -3.60 13.61 0.37
C LEU A 64 -2.56 12.51 0.23
N ARG A 65 -1.34 12.72 0.78
CA ARG A 65 -0.34 11.66 0.81
C ARG A 65 -0.80 10.50 1.70
N ALA A 66 -1.46 10.79 2.81
CA ALA A 66 -2.03 9.76 3.67
C ALA A 66 -3.12 8.99 2.92
N GLU A 67 -3.95 9.70 2.15
CA GLU A 67 -4.96 9.05 1.31
C GLU A 67 -4.31 8.20 0.22
N MET A 68 -3.17 8.63 -0.31
CA MET A 68 -2.40 7.84 -1.27
C MET A 68 -1.91 6.53 -0.63
N ASP A 69 -1.39 6.60 0.60
CA ASP A 69 -0.95 5.42 1.34
C ASP A 69 -2.12 4.44 1.53
N ARG A 70 -3.28 4.97 1.90
CA ARG A 70 -4.48 4.17 2.08
C ARG A 70 -4.89 3.49 0.75
N LEU A 71 -4.82 4.22 -0.34
CA LEU A 71 -5.14 3.71 -1.67
C LEU A 71 -4.20 2.56 -2.05
N PHE A 72 -2.90 2.76 -1.88
CA PHE A 72 -1.91 1.71 -2.18
C PHE A 72 -2.20 0.45 -1.35
N LEU A 73 -2.43 0.63 -0.05
CA LEU A 73 -2.69 -0.51 0.81
C LEU A 73 -3.93 -1.28 0.35
N LYS A 74 -5.05 -0.58 0.16
CA LYS A 74 -6.30 -1.24 -0.22
C LYS A 74 -6.22 -1.85 -1.61
N TRP A 75 -5.42 -1.26 -2.49
CA TRP A 75 -5.23 -1.82 -3.82
C TRP A 75 -4.38 -3.08 -3.80
N GLY A 76 -3.32 -3.09 -3.02
CA GLY A 76 -2.31 -4.16 -3.07
C GLY A 76 -2.42 -5.22 -1.99
N LEU A 77 -3.01 -4.91 -0.84
CA LEU A 77 -3.17 -5.88 0.24
C LEU A 77 -4.50 -6.61 0.05
N LEU A 78 -4.42 -7.91 -0.20
CA LEU A 78 -5.59 -8.72 -0.53
C LEU A 78 -6.21 -9.38 0.70
N ALA A 79 -5.38 -9.72 1.69
CA ALA A 79 -5.85 -10.37 2.91
C ALA A 79 -4.82 -10.23 4.03
N VAL A 80 -5.32 -10.30 5.25
CA VAL A 80 -4.48 -10.36 6.46
C VAL A 80 -4.93 -11.59 7.23
N SER A 81 -3.99 -12.41 7.67
CA SER A 81 -4.31 -13.58 8.48
C SER A 81 -3.51 -13.55 9.78
N GLY A 82 -4.05 -14.18 10.80
CA GLY A 82 -3.40 -14.28 12.12
C GLY A 82 -3.55 -13.03 12.97
N LEU A 83 -4.41 -12.09 12.59
CA LEU A 83 -4.66 -10.88 13.36
C LEU A 83 -6.15 -10.72 13.57
N GLU A 84 -6.54 -10.47 14.83
CA GLU A 84 -7.91 -10.11 15.15
C GLU A 84 -7.93 -8.66 15.61
N LEU A 85 -8.90 -7.90 15.09
CA LEU A 85 -9.14 -6.52 15.51
C LEU A 85 -10.54 -6.44 16.09
N ASP A 86 -10.61 -6.07 17.35
CA ASP A 86 -11.89 -5.94 18.07
C ASP A 86 -12.74 -7.22 18.02
N GLY A 87 -12.05 -8.36 18.11
CA GLY A 87 -12.72 -9.68 18.15
C GLY A 87 -13.08 -10.25 16.80
N ALA A 88 -12.74 -9.61 15.70
CA ALA A 88 -13.00 -10.10 14.36
C ALA A 88 -11.70 -10.24 13.58
N GLU A 89 -11.65 -11.18 12.65
CA GLU A 89 -10.47 -11.33 11.80
C GLU A 89 -10.23 -10.06 11.00
N ALA A 90 -8.98 -9.61 10.97
CA ALA A 90 -8.61 -8.38 10.29
C ALA A 90 -8.79 -8.49 8.76
N THR A 91 -9.24 -7.40 8.16
CA THR A 91 -9.30 -7.23 6.72
C THR A 91 -8.38 -6.08 6.35
N PRO A 92 -8.04 -5.91 5.04
CA PRO A 92 -7.28 -4.73 4.63
C PRO A 92 -7.93 -3.42 5.09
N GLU A 93 -9.26 -3.34 4.99
CA GLU A 93 -9.99 -2.15 5.42
C GLU A 93 -9.90 -1.92 6.92
N SER A 94 -10.12 -2.97 7.72
CA SER A 94 -10.05 -2.82 9.17
C SER A 94 -8.64 -2.52 9.64
N LEU A 95 -7.63 -3.07 8.99
CA LEU A 95 -6.25 -2.76 9.30
C LEU A 95 -5.96 -1.28 9.06
N ALA A 96 -6.40 -0.75 7.93
CA ALA A 96 -6.17 0.65 7.59
C ALA A 96 -6.89 1.61 8.54
N GLU A 97 -8.12 1.26 8.95
CA GLU A 97 -8.96 2.18 9.71
C GLU A 97 -8.78 2.06 11.23
N ALA A 98 -8.50 0.86 11.72
CA ALA A 98 -8.51 0.60 13.16
C ALA A 98 -7.35 -0.23 13.67
N GLY A 99 -6.48 -0.71 12.80
CA GLY A 99 -5.38 -1.57 13.22
C GLY A 99 -4.18 -0.79 13.74
N PRO A 100 -3.21 -1.50 14.35
CA PRO A 100 -1.97 -0.84 14.79
C PRO A 100 -1.24 -0.21 13.61
N GLU A 101 -0.81 1.03 13.77
CA GLU A 101 -0.16 1.74 12.68
C GLU A 101 1.12 1.04 12.23
N GLU A 102 1.84 0.41 13.14
CA GLU A 102 3.05 -0.34 12.80
C GLU A 102 2.76 -1.45 11.80
N LEU A 103 1.67 -2.19 11.97
CA LEU A 103 1.29 -3.25 11.04
C LEU A 103 0.79 -2.67 9.71
N PHE A 104 0.08 -1.54 9.77
CA PHE A 104 -0.31 -0.83 8.56
C PHE A 104 0.92 -0.44 7.74
N ARG A 105 1.93 0.15 8.40
CA ARG A 105 3.16 0.58 7.72
C ARG A 105 3.93 -0.60 7.13
N GLU A 106 3.97 -1.70 7.86
CA GLU A 106 4.64 -2.90 7.39
C GLU A 106 3.95 -3.49 6.16
N ALA A 107 2.63 -3.58 6.20
CA ALA A 107 1.86 -4.06 5.06
C ALA A 107 2.00 -3.13 3.86
N LEU A 108 1.99 -1.82 4.09
CA LEU A 108 2.16 -0.83 3.04
C LEU A 108 3.55 -0.96 2.40
N ALA A 109 4.59 -1.19 3.20
CA ALA A 109 5.94 -1.39 2.67
C ALA A 109 5.99 -2.62 1.75
N ALA A 110 5.31 -3.70 2.12
CA ALA A 110 5.25 -4.90 1.30
C ALA A 110 4.53 -4.62 -0.03
N VAL A 111 3.45 -3.85 0.00
CA VAL A 111 2.74 -3.46 -1.22
C VAL A 111 3.63 -2.61 -2.11
N ARG A 112 4.31 -1.63 -1.53
CA ARG A 112 5.19 -0.73 -2.29
C ARG A 112 6.38 -1.46 -2.91
N ALA A 113 6.88 -2.49 -2.24
CA ALA A 113 7.95 -3.31 -2.79
C ALA A 113 7.52 -3.99 -4.09
N GLU A 114 6.26 -4.43 -4.18
CA GLU A 114 5.74 -5.04 -5.40
C GLU A 114 5.52 -4.02 -6.51
N ILE A 115 5.26 -2.79 -6.16
CA ILE A 115 5.08 -1.71 -7.13
C ILE A 115 6.44 -1.23 -7.68
N GLY A 116 7.52 -1.46 -6.95
CA GLY A 116 8.84 -0.99 -7.34
C GLY A 116 9.09 0.46 -6.93
N LEU A 117 8.34 0.98 -5.97
CA LEU A 117 8.49 2.35 -5.48
C LEU A 117 9.33 2.44 -4.22
N ASN A 118 10.33 1.60 -4.14
CA ASN A 118 11.25 1.64 -3.03
C ASN A 118 12.19 2.86 -3.20
N PRO A 119 12.47 3.60 -2.11
CA PRO A 119 13.28 4.82 -2.21
C PRO A 119 14.66 4.62 -2.81
N GLU A 120 15.30 3.47 -2.59
CA GLU A 120 16.62 3.19 -3.15
C GLU A 120 16.55 3.03 -4.67
N GLU A 121 15.53 2.35 -5.17
CA GLU A 121 15.33 2.20 -6.60
C GLU A 121 15.08 3.54 -7.27
N ARG A 122 14.37 4.42 -6.61
CA ARG A 122 14.10 5.77 -7.13
C ARG A 122 15.36 6.60 -7.25
N LYS A 123 16.32 6.41 -6.37
CA LYS A 123 17.60 7.12 -6.43
C LYS A 123 18.46 6.68 -7.59
N ASN A 124 18.28 5.45 -8.04
CA ASN A 124 19.08 4.85 -9.11
C ASN A 124 18.48 5.01 -10.50
N CYS A 125 17.34 5.62 -10.61
CA CYS A 125 16.68 5.86 -11.89
C CYS A 125 17.05 7.19 -12.50
#